data_45e982a5dde1920b95d5e38c8ac29e3c
#
_entry.id   45e982a5dde1920b95d5e38c8ac29e3c
#
_cell.length_a   1.000
_cell.length_b   1.000
_cell.length_c   1.000
_cell.angle_alpha   90.00
_cell.angle_beta   90.00
_cell.angle_gamma   90.00
#
_symmetry.space_group_name_H-M   'P 1'
#
loop_
_entity.id
_entity.type
_entity.pdbx_description
1 polymer ?
#
loop_
_entity_poly.entity_id
_entity_poly.type
_entity_poly.pdbx_seq_one_letter_code
_entity_poly.pdbx_strand_id
1 'polypeptide(L)'
;MRADAQTEAALLEILESFCSGFAARDADGVMQLFARDPDVVMVTSEEALLRGPDEIRAFLQRHVRGAATYSWTWDRREASAAGAVGWLLAEGTETAAAEGREEKHPYRMSVVCEKRDGHWLLVQIHGSSPHDG
;
A
#
# COMPACT_ATOMS: atom_id res chain seq x y z
N MET A 1 -0.45 -5.30 21.65
CA MET A 1 -0.26 -4.35 20.55
C MET A 1 -1.37 -4.39 19.49
N ARG A 2 -2.39 -5.16 19.74
CA ARG A 2 -3.53 -5.14 18.83
C ARG A 2 -4.15 -3.75 18.82
N ALA A 3 -4.50 -3.25 17.64
CA ALA A 3 -5.15 -1.95 17.51
C ALA A 3 -6.55 -1.98 18.11
N ASP A 4 -6.99 -0.88 18.73
CA ASP A 4 -8.38 -0.75 19.12
C ASP A 4 -9.26 -0.61 17.85
N ALA A 5 -10.58 -0.72 18.03
CA ALA A 5 -11.50 -0.75 16.90
C ALA A 5 -11.43 0.50 16.02
N GLN A 6 -11.25 1.67 16.64
CA GLN A 6 -11.16 2.92 15.89
C GLN A 6 -9.87 3.02 15.08
N THR A 7 -8.74 2.64 15.68
CA THR A 7 -7.45 2.63 15.01
C THR A 7 -7.43 1.58 13.90
N GLU A 8 -7.95 0.38 14.18
CA GLU A 8 -8.06 -0.67 13.16
C GLU A 8 -8.84 -0.18 11.94
N ALA A 9 -10.00 0.44 12.16
CA ALA A 9 -10.82 0.95 11.07
C ALA A 9 -10.06 1.99 10.24
N ALA A 10 -9.30 2.87 10.89
CA ALA A 10 -8.52 3.90 10.20
C ALA A 10 -7.39 3.27 9.35
N LEU A 11 -6.68 2.28 9.89
CA LEU A 11 -5.61 1.61 9.16
C LEU A 11 -6.15 0.81 7.98
N LEU A 12 -7.27 0.12 8.16
CA LEU A 12 -7.92 -0.61 7.07
C LEU A 12 -8.39 0.32 5.97
N GLU A 13 -8.88 1.51 6.33
CA GLU A 13 -9.30 2.50 5.35
C GLU A 13 -8.13 3.00 4.51
N ILE A 14 -6.96 3.20 5.13
CA ILE A 14 -5.75 3.60 4.39
C ILE A 14 -5.34 2.52 3.39
N LEU A 15 -5.33 1.25 3.81
CA LEU A 15 -5.02 0.14 2.91
C LEU A 15 -6.00 0.10 1.73
N GLU A 16 -7.28 0.22 2.03
CA GLU A 16 -8.33 0.18 1.01
C GLU A 16 -8.21 1.35 0.04
N SER A 17 -7.95 2.55 0.55
CA SER A 17 -7.75 3.74 -0.29
C SER A 17 -6.51 3.63 -1.15
N PHE A 18 -5.42 3.05 -0.62
CA PHE A 18 -4.21 2.80 -1.40
C PHE A 18 -4.50 1.83 -2.55
N CYS A 19 -5.14 0.71 -2.24
CA CYS A 19 -5.44 -0.31 -3.26
C CYS A 19 -6.40 0.22 -4.32
N SER A 20 -7.45 0.91 -3.92
CA SER A 20 -8.42 1.50 -4.85
C SER A 20 -7.79 2.57 -5.73
N GLY A 21 -6.98 3.45 -5.13
CA GLY A 21 -6.30 4.50 -5.88
C GLY A 21 -5.31 3.94 -6.88
N PHE A 22 -4.56 2.92 -6.47
CA PHE A 22 -3.60 2.26 -7.34
C PHE A 22 -4.32 1.57 -8.52
N ALA A 23 -5.39 0.84 -8.25
CA ALA A 23 -6.17 0.17 -9.29
C ALA A 23 -6.83 1.16 -10.24
N ALA A 24 -7.27 2.31 -9.74
CA ALA A 24 -7.88 3.37 -10.53
C ALA A 24 -6.86 4.25 -11.25
N ARG A 25 -5.56 4.01 -11.03
CA ARG A 25 -4.46 4.81 -11.60
C ARG A 25 -4.53 6.28 -11.16
N ASP A 26 -4.96 6.50 -9.92
CA ASP A 26 -5.08 7.83 -9.32
C ASP A 26 -3.81 8.14 -8.52
N ALA A 27 -2.77 8.60 -9.20
CA ALA A 27 -1.48 8.89 -8.56
C ALA A 27 -1.60 9.93 -7.46
N ASP A 28 -2.36 11.00 -7.70
CA ASP A 28 -2.53 12.06 -6.71
C ASP A 28 -3.27 11.57 -5.47
N GLY A 29 -4.31 10.77 -5.66
CA GLY A 29 -5.06 10.18 -4.55
C GLY A 29 -4.19 9.28 -3.68
N VAL A 30 -3.35 8.45 -4.31
CA VAL A 30 -2.41 7.60 -3.58
C VAL A 30 -1.39 8.45 -2.80
N MET A 31 -0.84 9.48 -3.45
CA MET A 31 0.15 10.36 -2.81
C MET A 31 -0.40 11.06 -1.56
N GLN A 32 -1.67 11.39 -1.55
CA GLN A 32 -2.28 12.06 -0.39
C GLN A 32 -2.29 11.19 0.87
N LEU A 33 -2.14 9.88 0.72
CA LEU A 33 -2.11 8.97 1.87
C LEU A 33 -0.77 8.99 2.60
N PHE A 34 0.29 9.43 1.94
CA PHE A 34 1.66 9.42 2.48
C PHE A 34 1.96 10.68 3.27
N ALA A 35 2.76 10.51 4.32
CA ALA A 35 3.43 11.64 4.97
C ALA A 35 4.38 12.29 3.96
N ARG A 36 4.72 13.55 4.20
CA ARG A 36 5.57 14.31 3.27
C ARG A 36 7.04 14.34 3.67
N ASP A 37 7.41 13.50 4.60
CA ASP A 37 8.78 13.40 5.09
C ASP A 37 9.68 12.79 3.99
N PRO A 38 10.95 13.19 3.93
CA PRO A 38 11.86 12.65 2.93
C PRO A 38 12.20 11.17 3.14
N ASP A 39 11.92 10.62 4.31
CA ASP A 39 12.21 9.23 4.63
C ASP A 39 11.02 8.27 4.52
N VAL A 40 9.91 8.71 3.91
CA VAL A 40 8.85 7.75 3.55
C VAL A 40 9.38 6.78 2.51
N VAL A 41 8.93 5.52 2.59
CA VAL A 41 9.47 4.45 1.75
C VAL A 41 8.35 3.61 1.16
N MET A 42 8.50 3.27 -0.11
CA MET A 42 7.65 2.30 -0.76
C MET A 42 8.53 1.24 -1.42
N VAL A 43 8.30 -0.02 -1.07
CA VAL A 43 9.01 -1.15 -1.67
C VAL A 43 7.99 -1.96 -2.48
N THR A 44 8.26 -2.13 -3.76
CA THR A 44 7.35 -2.87 -4.64
C THR A 44 7.81 -4.32 -4.79
N SER A 45 6.88 -5.19 -5.17
CA SER A 45 7.18 -6.60 -5.44
C SER A 45 8.10 -6.76 -6.65
N GLU A 46 8.30 -5.72 -7.45
CA GLU A 46 9.16 -5.73 -8.62
C GLU A 46 10.56 -5.17 -8.32
N GLU A 47 10.96 -5.23 -7.07
CA GLU A 47 12.30 -4.86 -6.61
C GLU A 47 12.59 -3.35 -6.59
N ALA A 48 11.59 -2.52 -6.81
CA ALA A 48 11.80 -1.07 -6.69
C ALA A 48 11.82 -0.67 -5.21
N LEU A 49 12.84 0.08 -4.84
CA LEU A 49 12.93 0.70 -3.52
C LEU A 49 12.87 2.22 -3.74
N LEU A 50 11.78 2.81 -3.31
CA LEU A 50 11.49 4.22 -3.56
C LEU A 50 11.56 4.99 -2.25
N ARG A 51 12.40 6.01 -2.22
CA ARG A 51 12.60 6.83 -1.03
C ARG A 51 12.11 8.25 -1.28
N GLY A 52 11.25 8.71 -0.38
CA GLY A 52 10.73 10.06 -0.43
C GLY A 52 9.58 10.26 -1.40
N PRO A 53 8.84 11.36 -1.20
CA PRO A 53 7.64 11.62 -2.01
C PRO A 53 7.92 11.73 -3.50
N ASP A 54 9.06 12.30 -3.90
CA ASP A 54 9.34 12.51 -5.33
C ASP A 54 9.55 11.21 -6.08
N GLU A 55 10.30 10.26 -5.50
CA GLU A 55 10.51 8.95 -6.12
C GLU A 55 9.22 8.15 -6.18
N ILE A 56 8.42 8.20 -5.13
CA ILE A 56 7.14 7.50 -5.09
C ILE A 56 6.20 8.09 -6.14
N ARG A 57 6.11 9.41 -6.22
CA ARG A 57 5.27 10.08 -7.22
C ARG A 57 5.70 9.71 -8.64
N ALA A 58 6.99 9.71 -8.92
CA ALA A 58 7.51 9.37 -10.25
C ALA A 58 7.13 7.93 -10.62
N PHE A 59 7.22 7.00 -9.67
CA PHE A 59 6.80 5.62 -9.88
C PHE A 59 5.30 5.54 -10.20
N LEU A 60 4.46 6.22 -9.41
CA LEU A 60 3.02 6.19 -9.62
C LEU A 60 2.65 6.81 -10.96
N GLN A 61 3.32 7.87 -11.38
CA GLN A 61 3.07 8.50 -12.67
C GLN A 61 3.44 7.57 -13.83
N ARG A 62 4.51 6.79 -13.70
CA ARG A 62 4.85 5.78 -14.71
C ARG A 62 3.82 4.66 -14.74
N HIS A 63 3.33 4.25 -13.57
CA HIS A 63 2.27 3.24 -13.48
C HIS A 63 0.99 3.70 -14.20
N VAL A 64 0.62 4.97 -14.02
CA VAL A 64 -0.57 5.54 -14.67
C VAL A 64 -0.47 5.48 -16.20
N ARG A 65 0.74 5.63 -16.74
CA ARG A 65 0.99 5.59 -18.18
C ARG A 65 1.19 4.18 -18.73
N GLY A 66 1.37 3.19 -17.85
CA GLY A 66 1.59 1.81 -18.27
C GLY A 66 0.30 1.11 -18.66
N ALA A 67 0.44 -0.05 -19.32
CA ALA A 67 -0.70 -0.85 -19.77
C ALA A 67 -1.28 -1.73 -18.66
N ALA A 68 -0.48 -2.10 -17.67
CA ALA A 68 -0.90 -3.03 -16.63
C ALA A 68 -1.72 -2.34 -15.54
N THR A 69 -2.74 -3.04 -15.05
CA THR A 69 -3.48 -2.65 -13.85
C THR A 69 -3.29 -3.71 -12.79
N TYR A 70 -3.32 -3.27 -11.53
CA TYR A 70 -3.16 -4.17 -10.39
C TYR A 70 -4.31 -3.96 -9.42
N SER A 71 -4.82 -5.06 -8.90
CA SER A 71 -5.84 -5.04 -7.86
C SER A 71 -5.58 -6.16 -6.86
N TRP A 72 -6.15 -6.03 -5.67
CA TRP A 72 -5.91 -6.99 -4.60
C TRP A 72 -7.22 -7.38 -3.92
N THR A 73 -7.29 -8.64 -3.50
CA THR A 73 -8.31 -9.12 -2.59
C THR A 73 -7.60 -9.69 -1.38
N TRP A 74 -8.08 -9.38 -0.19
CA TRP A 74 -7.41 -9.76 1.05
C TRP A 74 -8.22 -10.84 1.78
N ASP A 75 -7.53 -11.93 2.13
CA ASP A 75 -8.11 -13.02 2.92
C ASP A 75 -7.93 -12.75 4.40
N ARG A 76 -6.86 -12.03 4.76
CA ARG A 76 -6.51 -11.76 6.15
C ARG A 76 -5.87 -10.39 6.26
N ARG A 77 -6.31 -9.63 7.26
CA ARG A 77 -5.73 -8.33 7.59
C ARG A 77 -5.61 -8.21 9.10
N GLU A 78 -4.42 -7.86 9.58
CA GLU A 78 -4.14 -7.74 11.00
C GLU A 78 -3.59 -6.34 11.28
N ALA A 79 -4.24 -5.60 12.16
CA ALA A 79 -3.85 -4.24 12.54
C ALA A 79 -3.34 -4.21 13.97
N SER A 80 -2.22 -3.53 14.15
CA SER A 80 -1.56 -3.35 15.44
C SER A 80 -1.22 -1.87 15.64
N ALA A 81 -1.02 -1.46 16.87
CA ALA A 81 -0.66 -0.08 17.15
C ALA A 81 0.08 0.04 18.49
N ALA A 82 0.92 1.05 18.56
CA ALA A 82 1.62 1.45 19.78
C ALA A 82 1.79 2.97 19.74
N GLY A 83 1.07 3.68 20.64
CA GLY A 83 1.08 5.14 20.64
C GLY A 83 0.60 5.72 19.32
N ALA A 84 1.40 6.57 18.70
CA ALA A 84 1.06 7.24 17.45
C ALA A 84 1.50 6.45 16.21
N VAL A 85 1.96 5.20 16.39
CA VAL A 85 2.39 4.34 15.27
C VAL A 85 1.43 3.17 15.15
N GLY A 86 0.98 2.91 13.92
CA GLY A 86 0.15 1.76 13.62
C GLY A 86 0.71 1.00 12.42
N TRP A 87 0.48 -0.30 12.39
CA TRP A 87 0.92 -1.12 11.26
C TRP A 87 -0.10 -2.19 10.96
N LEU A 88 -0.06 -2.63 9.72
CA LEU A 88 -1.03 -3.58 9.20
C LEU A 88 -0.33 -4.60 8.32
N LEU A 89 -0.70 -5.86 8.47
CA LEU A 89 -0.26 -6.94 7.61
C LEU A 89 -1.47 -7.47 6.86
N ALA A 90 -1.36 -7.59 5.54
CA ALA A 90 -2.41 -8.13 4.70
C ALA A 90 -1.87 -9.28 3.85
N GLU A 91 -2.66 -10.34 3.74
CA GLU A 91 -2.37 -11.49 2.90
C GLU A 91 -3.56 -11.76 2.00
N GLY A 92 -3.29 -12.05 0.75
CA GLY A 92 -4.35 -12.33 -0.20
C GLY A 92 -3.81 -12.60 -1.59
N THR A 93 -4.48 -12.07 -2.58
CA THR A 93 -4.18 -12.30 -3.98
C THR A 93 -4.06 -10.98 -4.73
N GLU A 94 -3.00 -10.85 -5.51
CA GLU A 94 -2.87 -9.77 -6.47
C GLU A 94 -3.34 -10.26 -7.84
N THR A 95 -4.12 -9.43 -8.52
CA THR A 95 -4.51 -9.66 -9.90
C THR A 95 -3.80 -8.61 -10.75
N ALA A 96 -2.97 -9.06 -11.68
CA ALA A 96 -2.31 -8.19 -12.65
C ALA A 96 -3.01 -8.39 -14.00
N ALA A 97 -3.48 -7.32 -14.60
CA ALA A 97 -4.20 -7.38 -15.88
C ALA A 97 -3.55 -6.47 -16.90
N ALA A 98 -3.29 -7.00 -18.10
CA ALA A 98 -2.72 -6.26 -19.20
C ALA A 98 -3.10 -6.95 -20.51
N GLU A 99 -3.49 -6.15 -21.52
CA GLU A 99 -3.74 -6.64 -22.88
C GLU A 99 -4.70 -7.84 -22.96
N GLY A 100 -5.76 -7.82 -22.15
CA GLY A 100 -6.75 -8.89 -22.12
C GLY A 100 -6.34 -10.13 -21.36
N ARG A 101 -5.19 -10.11 -20.69
CA ARG A 101 -4.71 -11.21 -19.86
C ARG A 101 -4.76 -10.84 -18.39
N GLU A 102 -5.12 -11.81 -17.56
CA GLU A 102 -5.08 -11.66 -16.11
C GLU A 102 -4.16 -12.73 -15.53
N GLU A 103 -3.31 -12.33 -14.59
CA GLU A 103 -2.52 -13.25 -13.79
C GLU A 103 -2.83 -13.02 -12.32
N LYS A 104 -3.05 -14.08 -11.59
CA LYS A 104 -3.32 -14.03 -10.15
C LYS A 104 -2.23 -14.78 -9.41
N HIS A 105 -1.74 -14.17 -8.35
CA HIS A 105 -0.73 -14.82 -7.52
C HIS A 105 -0.85 -14.37 -6.06
N PRO A 106 -0.35 -15.20 -5.13
CA PRO A 106 -0.36 -14.81 -3.72
C PRO A 106 0.41 -13.52 -3.50
N TYR A 107 -0.06 -12.73 -2.54
CA TYR A 107 0.55 -11.44 -2.27
C TYR A 107 0.47 -11.10 -0.79
N ARG A 108 1.47 -10.39 -0.31
CA ARG A 108 1.51 -9.86 1.04
C ARG A 108 1.86 -8.39 0.99
N MET A 109 1.26 -7.64 1.89
CA MET A 109 1.52 -6.21 2.00
C MET A 109 1.62 -5.83 3.46
N SER A 110 2.65 -5.09 3.82
CA SER A 110 2.75 -4.50 5.15
C SER A 110 2.78 -2.99 5.03
N VAL A 111 2.13 -2.35 5.99
CA VAL A 111 1.93 -0.90 5.98
C VAL A 111 2.27 -0.38 7.35
N VAL A 112 3.04 0.70 7.41
CA VAL A 112 3.32 1.41 8.66
C VAL A 112 2.80 2.83 8.52
N CYS A 113 2.02 3.26 9.51
CA CYS A 113 1.42 4.58 9.54
C CYS A 113 1.77 5.30 10.83
N GLU A 114 1.76 6.63 10.77
CA GLU A 114 1.95 7.48 11.93
C GLU A 114 0.78 8.43 12.04
N LYS A 115 0.26 8.62 13.24
CA LYS A 115 -0.83 9.55 13.50
C LYS A 115 -0.25 10.94 13.78
N ARG A 116 -0.66 11.92 12.98
CA ARG A 116 -0.24 13.32 13.10
C ARG A 116 -1.47 14.21 13.05
N ASP A 117 -1.64 15.04 14.06
CA ASP A 117 -2.77 15.98 14.13
C ASP A 117 -4.12 15.30 13.90
N GLY A 118 -4.29 14.11 14.49
CA GLY A 118 -5.54 13.35 14.39
C GLY A 118 -5.69 12.54 13.11
N HIS A 119 -4.71 12.56 12.21
CA HIS A 119 -4.77 11.85 10.94
C HIS A 119 -3.66 10.80 10.82
N TRP A 120 -4.03 9.62 10.32
CA TRP A 120 -3.07 8.56 10.05
C TRP A 120 -2.51 8.73 8.64
N LEU A 121 -1.18 8.71 8.53
CA LEU A 121 -0.47 8.86 7.25
C LEU A 121 0.47 7.69 7.03
N LEU A 122 0.60 7.25 5.78
CA LEU A 122 1.56 6.21 5.39
C LEU A 122 2.98 6.74 5.54
N VAL A 123 3.84 5.97 6.19
CA VAL A 123 5.27 6.26 6.25
C VAL A 123 6.09 5.17 5.58
N GLN A 124 5.57 3.95 5.49
CA GLN A 124 6.23 2.85 4.79
C GLN A 124 5.19 1.86 4.28
N ILE A 125 5.38 1.38 3.07
CA ILE A 125 4.55 0.32 2.51
C ILE A 125 5.45 -0.64 1.73
N HIS A 126 5.19 -1.94 1.86
CA HIS A 126 5.99 -2.98 1.23
C HIS A 126 5.08 -4.09 0.73
N GLY A 127 5.12 -4.33 -0.57
CA GLY A 127 4.39 -5.43 -1.18
C GLY A 127 5.35 -6.51 -1.65
N SER A 128 4.95 -7.77 -1.54
CA SER A 128 5.75 -8.89 -1.99
C SER A 128 4.89 -10.06 -2.43
N SER A 129 5.43 -10.84 -3.36
CA SER A 129 4.83 -12.10 -3.79
C SER A 129 5.68 -13.24 -3.21
N PRO A 130 5.08 -14.12 -2.38
CA PRO A 130 5.84 -15.26 -1.88
C PRO A 130 6.22 -16.22 -3.02
N HIS A 131 7.41 -16.74 -2.97
CA HIS A 131 7.86 -17.74 -3.93
C HIS A 131 7.41 -19.14 -3.52
N ASP A 132 7.06 -19.96 -4.49
CA ASP A 132 6.75 -21.34 -4.27
C ASP A 132 8.06 -22.13 -4.14
N GLY A 133 8.45 -22.38 -2.91
CA GLY A 133 9.56 -23.23 -2.55
C GLY A 133 10.89 -22.94 -3.17
#